data_c28415ab775773d0f2361b4abf5265bd
#
_entry.id   c28415ab775773d0f2361b4abf5265bd
#
_cell.length_a   1.000
_cell.length_b   1.000
_cell.length_c   1.000
_cell.angle_alpha   90.00
_cell.angle_beta   90.00
_cell.angle_gamma   90.00
#
_symmetry.space_group_name_H-M   'P 1'
#
loop_
_entity.id
_entity.type
_entity.pdbx_description
1 polymer ?
#
loop_
_entity_poly.entity_id
_entity_poly.type
_entity_poly.pdbx_seq_one_letter_code
_entity_poly.pdbx_strand_id
1 'polypeptide(L)'
;MSDPQTVPVPGRIMAAEMAEQPAVLQRILDEGAPQIREVAAQIAARNPRFVLLTARGTSDNAALYAKYLTEILLGKPAGLTSMSTTTAYGAKPDLTDVLAVTVSQSGGSPDLVASTKAAREAGAITLAVTNNAASPLAEVSEFHIDVLAGPEKALPATKTYTAELLALYLLVEGLAEAWGYPR
;
A
#
# COMPACT_ATOMS: atom_id res chain seq x y z
N MET A 1 4.19 -51.69 -4.04
CA MET A 1 3.70 -50.78 -5.08
C MET A 1 3.79 -49.40 -4.46
N SER A 2 4.86 -48.66 -4.76
CA SER A 2 5.04 -47.29 -4.29
C SER A 2 4.13 -46.38 -5.10
N ASP A 3 3.31 -45.60 -4.38
CA ASP A 3 2.42 -44.56 -4.90
C ASP A 3 3.22 -43.60 -5.83
N PRO A 4 2.77 -43.32 -7.06
CA PRO A 4 3.46 -42.37 -7.90
C PRO A 4 3.30 -40.98 -7.25
N GLN A 5 4.40 -40.54 -6.62
CA GLN A 5 4.50 -39.17 -6.10
C GLN A 5 4.10 -38.21 -7.21
N THR A 6 2.98 -37.52 -7.03
CA THR A 6 2.52 -36.46 -7.92
C THR A 6 3.60 -35.38 -7.92
N VAL A 7 4.42 -35.38 -8.98
CA VAL A 7 5.41 -34.31 -9.19
C VAL A 7 4.67 -32.97 -9.17
N PRO A 8 5.03 -32.03 -8.29
CA PRO A 8 4.35 -30.74 -8.23
C PRO A 8 4.45 -30.05 -9.60
N VAL A 9 3.33 -29.71 -10.20
CA VAL A 9 3.31 -28.94 -11.45
C VAL A 9 3.86 -27.54 -11.14
N PRO A 10 5.00 -27.14 -11.74
CA PRO A 10 5.57 -25.81 -11.51
C PRO A 10 4.55 -24.70 -11.85
N GLY A 11 4.49 -23.66 -11.01
CA GLY A 11 3.59 -22.51 -11.23
C GLY A 11 2.12 -22.75 -10.85
N ARG A 12 1.71 -23.94 -10.41
CA ARG A 12 0.30 -24.25 -10.09
C ARG A 12 -0.28 -23.31 -9.02
N ILE A 13 0.48 -23.00 -7.96
CA ILE A 13 0.04 -22.12 -6.89
C ILE A 13 -0.18 -20.71 -7.46
N MET A 14 0.79 -20.18 -8.17
CA MET A 14 0.70 -18.85 -8.80
C MET A 14 -0.50 -18.76 -9.77
N ALA A 15 -0.69 -19.77 -10.62
CA ALA A 15 -1.82 -19.79 -11.56
C ALA A 15 -3.17 -19.77 -10.84
N ALA A 16 -3.29 -20.49 -9.71
CA ALA A 16 -4.49 -20.48 -8.89
C ALA A 16 -4.73 -19.11 -8.26
N GLU A 17 -3.69 -18.49 -7.69
CA GLU A 17 -3.78 -17.16 -7.08
C GLU A 17 -4.05 -16.05 -8.11
N MET A 18 -3.50 -16.16 -9.32
CA MET A 18 -3.84 -15.27 -10.43
C MET A 18 -5.33 -15.38 -10.82
N ALA A 19 -5.89 -16.57 -10.79
CA ALA A 19 -7.31 -16.77 -11.09
C ALA A 19 -8.25 -16.18 -10.02
N GLU A 20 -7.76 -15.90 -8.82
CA GLU A 20 -8.52 -15.26 -7.76
C GLU A 20 -8.65 -13.73 -7.94
N GLN A 21 -7.83 -13.10 -8.79
CA GLN A 21 -7.78 -11.64 -8.93
C GLN A 21 -9.16 -10.98 -9.14
N PRO A 22 -10.04 -11.46 -10.04
CA PRO A 22 -11.35 -10.82 -10.23
C PRO A 22 -12.19 -10.81 -8.96
N ALA A 23 -12.18 -11.90 -8.19
CA ALA A 23 -12.92 -12.01 -6.95
C ALA A 23 -12.33 -11.11 -5.83
N VAL A 24 -10.99 -10.98 -5.79
CA VAL A 24 -10.30 -10.07 -4.87
C VAL A 24 -10.65 -8.62 -5.18
N LEU A 25 -10.58 -8.21 -6.44
CA LEU A 25 -10.90 -6.84 -6.85
C LEU A 25 -12.38 -6.52 -6.56
N GLN A 26 -13.29 -7.45 -6.82
CA GLN A 26 -14.71 -7.28 -6.48
C GLN A 26 -14.90 -7.09 -4.97
N ARG A 27 -14.21 -7.89 -4.13
CA ARG A 27 -14.27 -7.76 -2.67
C ARG A 27 -13.80 -6.38 -2.19
N ILE A 28 -12.73 -5.85 -2.76
CA ILE A 28 -12.25 -4.50 -2.42
C ILE A 28 -13.32 -3.46 -2.76
N LEU A 29 -13.99 -3.58 -3.91
CA LEU A 29 -15.06 -2.66 -4.30
C LEU A 29 -16.28 -2.74 -3.37
N ASP A 30 -16.65 -3.95 -2.95
CA ASP A 30 -17.86 -4.19 -2.15
C ASP A 30 -17.62 -3.90 -0.66
N GLU A 31 -16.48 -4.32 -0.11
CA GLU A 31 -16.21 -4.31 1.33
C GLU A 31 -15.14 -3.25 1.72
N GLY A 32 -14.12 -3.06 0.90
CA GLY A 32 -12.98 -2.17 1.20
C GLY A 32 -13.23 -0.70 0.86
N ALA A 33 -13.93 -0.43 -0.24
CA ALA A 33 -14.10 0.94 -0.73
C ALA A 33 -14.74 1.92 0.28
N PRO A 34 -15.72 1.53 1.10
CA PRO A 34 -16.26 2.43 2.12
C PRO A 34 -15.21 2.85 3.15
N GLN A 35 -14.42 1.91 3.66
CA GLN A 35 -13.34 2.19 4.61
C GLN A 35 -12.24 3.05 3.98
N ILE A 36 -11.86 2.76 2.74
CA ILE A 36 -10.85 3.54 2.01
C ILE A 36 -11.30 4.99 1.86
N ARG A 37 -12.58 5.24 1.53
CA ARG A 37 -13.12 6.62 1.45
C ARG A 37 -13.13 7.31 2.80
N GLU A 38 -13.44 6.62 3.88
CA GLU A 38 -13.39 7.18 5.24
C GLU A 38 -11.96 7.60 5.60
N VAL A 39 -10.97 6.74 5.37
CA VAL A 39 -9.55 7.05 5.56
C VAL A 39 -9.13 8.24 4.70
N ALA A 40 -9.53 8.26 3.43
CA ALA A 40 -9.25 9.37 2.52
C ALA A 40 -9.82 10.69 3.03
N ALA A 41 -11.07 10.70 3.52
CA ALA A 41 -11.70 11.90 4.07
C ALA A 41 -10.96 12.42 5.32
N GLN A 42 -10.54 11.54 6.22
CA GLN A 42 -9.76 11.90 7.40
C GLN A 42 -8.39 12.49 7.04
N ILE A 43 -7.70 11.91 6.06
CA ILE A 43 -6.44 12.43 5.53
C ILE A 43 -6.66 13.78 4.83
N ALA A 44 -7.71 13.89 4.01
CA ALA A 44 -8.02 15.11 3.28
C ALA A 44 -8.29 16.29 4.21
N ALA A 45 -8.95 16.08 5.35
CA ALA A 45 -9.21 17.11 6.36
C ALA A 45 -7.91 17.72 6.94
N ARG A 46 -6.79 16.99 6.90
CA ARG A 46 -5.47 17.48 7.33
C ARG A 46 -4.68 18.15 6.20
N ASN A 47 -5.18 18.09 4.98
CA ASN A 47 -4.68 18.76 3.78
C ASN A 47 -3.16 18.63 3.56
N PRO A 48 -2.60 17.42 3.45
CA PRO A 48 -1.17 17.25 3.20
C PRO A 48 -0.77 17.92 1.88
N ARG A 49 0.41 18.54 1.89
CA ARG A 49 0.94 19.28 0.73
C ARG A 49 1.78 18.42 -0.20
N PHE A 50 2.31 17.31 0.30
CA PHE A 50 3.20 16.40 -0.40
C PHE A 50 2.85 14.95 -0.05
N VAL A 51 3.05 14.03 -1.00
CA VAL A 51 2.89 12.59 -0.76
C VAL A 51 4.22 11.88 -0.94
N LEU A 52 4.68 11.19 0.10
CA LEU A 52 5.83 10.29 0.05
C LEU A 52 5.35 8.85 0.02
N LEU A 53 5.85 8.08 -0.94
CA LEU A 53 5.51 6.67 -1.08
C LEU A 53 6.74 5.80 -0.80
N THR A 54 6.54 4.75 -0.03
CA THR A 54 7.59 3.85 0.41
C THR A 54 7.14 2.41 0.18
N ALA A 55 7.94 1.60 -0.49
CA ALA A 55 7.65 0.19 -0.72
C ALA A 55 8.92 -0.62 -0.97
N ARG A 56 8.78 -1.92 -1.22
CA ARG A 56 9.84 -2.85 -1.60
C ARG A 56 9.33 -3.89 -2.57
N GLY A 57 10.21 -4.36 -3.44
CA GLY A 57 9.90 -5.45 -4.37
C GLY A 57 8.79 -5.11 -5.33
N THR A 58 7.80 -5.99 -5.49
CA THR A 58 6.69 -5.78 -6.43
C THR A 58 5.82 -4.58 -6.03
N SER A 59 5.62 -4.34 -4.73
CA SER A 59 4.84 -3.20 -4.22
C SER A 59 5.49 -1.83 -4.54
N ASP A 60 6.78 -1.79 -4.89
CA ASP A 60 7.46 -0.56 -5.32
C ASP A 60 6.86 -0.03 -6.64
N ASN A 61 6.42 -0.94 -7.52
CA ASN A 61 5.71 -0.55 -8.74
C ASN A 61 4.30 0.00 -8.43
N ALA A 62 3.64 -0.50 -7.38
CA ALA A 62 2.37 0.05 -6.93
C ALA A 62 2.55 1.44 -6.31
N ALA A 63 3.64 1.67 -5.57
CA ALA A 63 4.00 2.99 -5.05
C ALA A 63 4.28 3.98 -6.20
N LEU A 64 5.01 3.56 -7.22
CA LEU A 64 5.27 4.37 -8.42
C LEU A 64 3.96 4.72 -9.15
N TYR A 65 3.05 3.76 -9.31
CA TYR A 65 1.72 4.00 -9.87
C TYR A 65 0.93 5.04 -9.06
N ALA A 66 0.90 4.91 -7.73
CA ALA A 66 0.21 5.86 -6.87
C ALA A 66 0.84 7.27 -6.93
N LYS A 67 2.16 7.37 -7.13
CA LYS A 67 2.84 8.64 -7.40
C LYS A 67 2.23 9.33 -8.62
N TYR A 68 2.14 8.61 -9.76
CA TYR A 68 1.53 9.17 -10.97
C TYR A 68 0.07 9.58 -10.75
N LEU A 69 -0.73 8.75 -10.07
CA LEU A 69 -2.12 9.10 -9.76
C LEU A 69 -2.21 10.38 -8.94
N THR A 70 -1.37 10.52 -7.92
CA THR A 70 -1.32 11.71 -7.06
C THR A 70 -1.00 12.97 -7.86
N GLU A 71 0.01 12.91 -8.72
CA GLU A 71 0.43 14.05 -9.54
C GLU A 71 -0.62 14.42 -10.59
N ILE A 72 -1.24 13.43 -11.22
CA ILE A 72 -2.22 13.65 -12.31
C ILE A 72 -3.59 14.06 -11.77
N LEU A 73 -4.12 13.32 -10.78
CA LEU A 73 -5.50 13.50 -10.33
C LEU A 73 -5.64 14.53 -9.20
N LEU A 74 -4.60 14.68 -8.38
CA LEU A 74 -4.65 15.62 -7.25
C LEU A 74 -3.81 16.89 -7.49
N GLY A 75 -2.99 16.93 -8.53
CA GLY A 75 -2.08 18.05 -8.78
C GLY A 75 -1.10 18.29 -7.62
N LYS A 76 -0.90 17.29 -6.74
CA LYS A 76 0.01 17.39 -5.61
C LYS A 76 1.35 16.73 -5.95
N PRO A 77 2.47 17.34 -5.55
CA PRO A 77 3.78 16.72 -5.76
C PRO A 77 3.89 15.43 -4.95
N ALA A 78 4.51 14.40 -5.53
CA ALA A 78 4.74 13.13 -4.88
C ALA A 78 6.15 12.58 -5.18
N GLY A 79 6.71 11.82 -4.25
CA GLY A 79 8.04 11.23 -4.36
C GLY A 79 8.11 9.81 -3.81
N LEU A 80 9.12 9.06 -4.27
CA LEU A 80 9.49 7.78 -3.67
C LEU A 80 10.56 8.02 -2.60
N THR A 81 10.43 7.33 -1.47
CA THR A 81 11.35 7.48 -0.34
C THR A 81 12.58 6.58 -0.50
N SER A 82 13.75 7.14 -0.29
CA SER A 82 14.98 6.38 -0.08
C SER A 82 15.12 6.02 1.40
N MET A 83 14.63 4.84 1.81
CA MET A 83 14.60 4.42 3.23
C MET A 83 15.96 4.50 3.92
N SER A 84 17.05 4.20 3.19
CA SER A 84 18.41 4.24 3.73
C SER A 84 18.82 5.61 4.26
N THR A 85 18.23 6.69 3.77
CA THR A 85 18.53 8.04 4.28
C THR A 85 18.21 8.16 5.75
N THR A 86 17.11 7.58 6.20
CA THR A 86 16.71 7.57 7.61
C THR A 86 17.30 6.39 8.36
N THR A 87 17.19 5.16 7.82
CA THR A 87 17.53 3.93 8.55
C THR A 87 19.03 3.68 8.66
N ALA A 88 19.83 4.10 7.68
CA ALA A 88 21.28 3.90 7.66
C ALA A 88 22.07 5.18 7.92
N TYR A 89 21.62 6.31 7.37
CA TYR A 89 22.35 7.60 7.51
C TYR A 89 21.80 8.49 8.59
N GLY A 90 20.69 8.13 9.27
CA GLY A 90 20.13 8.86 10.41
C GLY A 90 19.59 10.25 10.07
N ALA A 91 19.23 10.50 8.81
CA ALA A 91 18.61 11.76 8.42
C ALA A 91 17.28 11.96 9.17
N LYS A 92 17.02 13.20 9.59
CA LYS A 92 15.80 13.59 10.30
C LYS A 92 15.11 14.71 9.50
N PRO A 93 14.39 14.35 8.43
CA PRO A 93 13.62 15.33 7.66
C PRO A 93 12.47 15.87 8.50
N ASP A 94 12.06 17.12 8.25
CA ASP A 94 10.76 17.61 8.68
C ASP A 94 9.70 17.13 7.69
N LEU A 95 8.76 16.33 8.16
CA LEU A 95 7.68 15.78 7.35
C LEU A 95 6.30 16.34 7.78
N THR A 96 6.27 17.51 8.37
CA THR A 96 5.04 18.24 8.64
C THR A 96 4.27 18.46 7.33
N ASP A 97 2.95 18.25 7.33
CA ASP A 97 2.08 18.34 6.16
C ASP A 97 2.42 17.35 5.02
N VAL A 98 3.11 16.26 5.32
CA VAL A 98 3.41 15.18 4.39
C VAL A 98 2.51 13.97 4.68
N LEU A 99 1.90 13.40 3.64
CA LEU A 99 1.28 12.07 3.70
C LEU A 99 2.34 11.03 3.33
N ALA A 100 2.74 10.21 4.28
CA ALA A 100 3.66 9.09 4.06
C ALA A 100 2.86 7.78 3.90
N VAL A 101 2.80 7.26 2.67
CA VAL A 101 2.12 6.02 2.33
C VAL A 101 3.14 4.90 2.19
N THR A 102 3.03 3.87 3.01
CA THR A 102 3.89 2.68 2.91
C THR A 102 3.09 1.49 2.43
N VAL A 103 3.53 0.88 1.32
CA VAL A 103 2.87 -0.25 0.67
C VAL A 103 3.68 -1.52 0.88
N SER A 104 3.05 -2.56 1.41
CA SER A 104 3.72 -3.84 1.70
C SER A 104 2.73 -4.97 1.85
N GLN A 105 2.83 -6.01 1.02
CA GLN A 105 1.97 -7.19 1.11
C GLN A 105 1.88 -7.75 2.55
N SER A 106 3.00 -8.06 3.17
CA SER A 106 3.04 -8.68 4.50
C SER A 106 2.96 -7.68 5.65
N GLY A 107 3.37 -6.43 5.41
CA GLY A 107 3.55 -5.42 6.45
C GLY A 107 4.62 -5.76 7.50
N GLY A 108 5.46 -6.76 7.23
CA GLY A 108 6.44 -7.27 8.20
C GLY A 108 7.89 -6.85 7.96
N SER A 109 8.21 -6.13 6.89
CA SER A 109 9.59 -5.73 6.56
C SER A 109 10.14 -4.74 7.59
N PRO A 110 11.22 -5.08 8.32
CA PRO A 110 11.71 -4.24 9.43
C PRO A 110 12.13 -2.83 9.00
N ASP A 111 12.69 -2.69 7.81
CA ASP A 111 13.11 -1.40 7.25
C ASP A 111 11.91 -0.51 6.88
N LEU A 112 10.81 -1.08 6.36
CA LEU A 112 9.57 -0.36 6.12
C LEU A 112 8.92 0.10 7.43
N VAL A 113 8.87 -0.78 8.42
CA VAL A 113 8.35 -0.45 9.76
C VAL A 113 9.16 0.68 10.39
N ALA A 114 10.49 0.57 10.38
CA ALA A 114 11.39 1.60 10.96
C ALA A 114 11.25 2.94 10.21
N SER A 115 11.19 2.92 8.88
CA SER A 115 11.03 4.14 8.07
C SER A 115 9.67 4.82 8.31
N THR A 116 8.59 4.04 8.41
CA THR A 116 7.25 4.57 8.68
C THR A 116 7.15 5.16 10.09
N LYS A 117 7.74 4.49 11.08
CA LYS A 117 7.81 5.01 12.45
C LYS A 117 8.58 6.34 12.50
N ALA A 118 9.74 6.39 11.83
CA ALA A 118 10.53 7.63 11.76
C ALA A 118 9.77 8.75 11.03
N ALA A 119 9.02 8.44 9.96
CA ALA A 119 8.19 9.42 9.28
C ALA A 119 7.09 9.98 10.20
N ARG A 120 6.44 9.13 11.00
CA ARG A 120 5.45 9.55 11.99
C ARG A 120 6.05 10.44 13.06
N GLU A 121 7.22 10.07 13.59
CA GLU A 121 7.96 10.88 14.57
C GLU A 121 8.42 12.23 13.99
N ALA A 122 8.62 12.30 12.67
CA ALA A 122 8.95 13.51 11.93
C ALA A 122 7.74 14.39 11.56
N GLY A 123 6.52 14.03 12.02
CA GLY A 123 5.30 14.81 11.84
C GLY A 123 4.43 14.42 10.64
N ALA A 124 4.79 13.37 9.90
CA ALA A 124 3.98 12.90 8.76
C ALA A 124 2.66 12.27 9.23
N ILE A 125 1.63 12.43 8.39
CA ILE A 125 0.44 11.58 8.41
C ILE A 125 0.87 10.25 7.82
N THR A 126 0.78 9.13 8.55
CA THR A 126 1.25 7.84 8.09
C THR A 126 0.09 6.91 7.74
N LEU A 127 0.18 6.29 6.57
CA LEU A 127 -0.78 5.31 6.07
C LEU A 127 -0.04 4.03 5.66
N ALA A 128 -0.46 2.89 6.21
CA ALA A 128 -0.06 1.57 5.72
C ALA A 128 -1.11 1.00 4.77
N VAL A 129 -0.67 0.47 3.63
CA VAL A 129 -1.49 -0.32 2.71
C VAL A 129 -0.92 -1.73 2.72
N THR A 130 -1.63 -2.68 3.33
CA THR A 130 -1.13 -4.06 3.51
C THR A 130 -2.22 -5.11 3.29
N ASN A 131 -1.81 -6.36 3.15
CA ASN A 131 -2.72 -7.51 3.14
C ASN A 131 -2.79 -8.20 4.53
N ASN A 132 -2.43 -7.47 5.59
CA ASN A 132 -2.44 -7.99 6.97
C ASN A 132 -2.69 -6.85 7.95
N ALA A 133 -3.93 -6.75 8.44
CA ALA A 133 -4.34 -5.72 9.40
C ALA A 133 -3.64 -5.83 10.77
N ALA A 134 -3.12 -7.02 11.12
CA ALA A 134 -2.36 -7.24 12.35
C ALA A 134 -0.84 -7.14 12.14
N SER A 135 -0.39 -6.50 11.06
CA SER A 135 1.03 -6.38 10.75
C SER A 135 1.73 -5.31 11.60
N PRO A 136 3.03 -5.45 11.87
CA PRO A 136 3.82 -4.41 12.53
C PRO A 136 3.75 -3.05 11.81
N LEU A 137 3.62 -3.04 10.48
CA LEU A 137 3.49 -1.82 9.70
C LEU A 137 2.14 -1.11 9.97
N ALA A 138 1.05 -1.87 10.04
CA ALA A 138 -0.26 -1.34 10.40
C ALA A 138 -0.26 -0.75 11.81
N GLU A 139 0.40 -1.41 12.75
CA GLU A 139 0.49 -0.98 14.16
C GLU A 139 1.23 0.35 14.34
N VAL A 140 2.32 0.59 13.59
CA VAL A 140 3.09 1.84 13.70
C VAL A 140 2.50 2.99 12.90
N SER A 141 1.57 2.73 11.98
CA SER A 141 0.91 3.73 11.14
C SER A 141 -0.28 4.37 11.85
N GLU A 142 -0.64 5.58 11.48
CA GLU A 142 -1.83 6.27 11.97
C GLU A 142 -3.10 5.73 11.31
N PHE A 143 -3.01 5.43 10.02
CA PHE A 143 -4.09 4.86 9.21
C PHE A 143 -3.64 3.54 8.58
N HIS A 144 -4.62 2.68 8.30
CA HIS A 144 -4.39 1.40 7.64
C HIS A 144 -5.50 1.12 6.62
N ILE A 145 -5.10 0.60 5.46
CA ILE A 145 -5.97 0.03 4.43
C ILE A 145 -5.58 -1.43 4.25
N ASP A 146 -6.52 -2.35 4.49
CA ASP A 146 -6.38 -3.77 4.14
C ASP A 146 -6.80 -3.96 2.68
N VAL A 147 -5.92 -4.58 1.88
CA VAL A 147 -6.21 -4.86 0.47
C VAL A 147 -7.06 -6.11 0.25
N LEU A 148 -7.44 -6.82 1.31
CA LEU A 148 -8.39 -7.93 1.33
C LEU A 148 -8.09 -9.06 0.32
N ALA A 149 -6.81 -9.24 -0.06
CA ALA A 149 -6.43 -10.22 -1.07
C ALA A 149 -6.45 -11.67 -0.55
N GLY A 150 -6.53 -11.85 0.77
CA GLY A 150 -6.42 -13.17 1.38
C GLY A 150 -4.99 -13.74 1.29
N PRO A 151 -4.75 -14.98 1.74
CA PRO A 151 -3.43 -15.58 1.75
C PRO A 151 -2.83 -15.70 0.34
N GLU A 152 -1.59 -15.24 0.15
CA GLU A 152 -0.79 -15.41 -1.07
C GLU A 152 0.52 -16.12 -0.73
N LYS A 153 0.77 -17.24 -1.39
CA LYS A 153 1.90 -18.15 -1.13
C LYS A 153 2.92 -18.21 -2.25
N ALA A 154 2.50 -17.82 -3.46
CA ALA A 154 3.41 -17.80 -4.61
C ALA A 154 4.40 -16.63 -4.52
N LEU A 155 5.56 -16.84 -5.12
CA LEU A 155 6.56 -15.80 -5.35
C LEU A 155 6.81 -15.70 -6.86
N PRO A 156 6.75 -14.50 -7.43
CA PRO A 156 6.39 -13.19 -6.84
C PRO A 156 4.89 -13.03 -6.58
N ALA A 157 4.50 -11.96 -5.86
CA ALA A 157 3.11 -11.61 -5.60
C ALA A 157 2.35 -11.31 -6.90
N THR A 158 1.08 -11.73 -6.96
CA THR A 158 0.19 -11.54 -8.10
C THR A 158 -1.10 -10.82 -7.71
N LYS A 159 -2.02 -11.52 -7.01
CA LYS A 159 -3.31 -10.95 -6.59
C LYS A 159 -3.17 -9.82 -5.58
N THR A 160 -2.21 -9.89 -4.66
CA THR A 160 -1.97 -8.80 -3.70
C THR A 160 -1.49 -7.55 -4.41
N TYR A 161 -0.61 -7.68 -5.41
CA TYR A 161 -0.15 -6.54 -6.20
C TYR A 161 -1.29 -5.82 -6.92
N THR A 162 -2.17 -6.57 -7.60
CA THR A 162 -3.33 -5.95 -8.27
C THR A 162 -4.33 -5.36 -7.28
N ALA A 163 -4.46 -5.95 -6.09
CA ALA A 163 -5.23 -5.42 -4.99
C ALA A 163 -4.65 -4.10 -4.45
N GLU A 164 -3.32 -4.01 -4.30
CA GLU A 164 -2.62 -2.76 -3.93
C GLU A 164 -2.90 -1.64 -4.95
N LEU A 165 -2.85 -1.95 -6.26
CA LEU A 165 -3.15 -0.96 -7.31
C LEU A 165 -4.57 -0.40 -7.18
N LEU A 166 -5.58 -1.27 -6.98
CA LEU A 166 -6.97 -0.84 -6.82
C LEU A 166 -7.18 -0.03 -5.53
N ALA A 167 -6.62 -0.50 -4.41
CA ALA A 167 -6.74 0.20 -3.13
C ALA A 167 -6.12 1.62 -3.19
N LEU A 168 -4.96 1.75 -3.83
CA LEU A 168 -4.28 3.04 -4.04
C LEU A 168 -5.07 3.95 -5.00
N TYR A 169 -5.68 3.38 -6.04
CA TYR A 169 -6.57 4.15 -6.93
C TYR A 169 -7.77 4.70 -6.15
N LEU A 170 -8.46 3.86 -5.37
CA LEU A 170 -9.61 4.26 -4.56
C LEU A 170 -9.23 5.28 -3.48
N LEU A 171 -8.04 5.18 -2.90
CA LEU A 171 -7.52 6.18 -1.98
C LEU A 171 -7.38 7.55 -2.65
N VAL A 172 -6.73 7.60 -3.82
CA VAL A 172 -6.52 8.85 -4.57
C VAL A 172 -7.85 9.41 -5.06
N GLU A 173 -8.77 8.57 -5.54
CA GLU A 173 -10.14 8.99 -5.91
C GLU A 173 -10.88 9.58 -4.70
N GLY A 174 -10.81 8.91 -3.54
CA GLY A 174 -11.43 9.41 -2.31
C GLY A 174 -10.84 10.74 -1.83
N LEU A 175 -9.53 10.94 -1.96
CA LEU A 175 -8.89 12.23 -1.68
C LEU A 175 -9.37 13.32 -2.66
N ALA A 176 -9.46 13.00 -3.97
CA ALA A 176 -9.97 13.93 -4.97
C ALA A 176 -11.41 14.35 -4.69
N GLU A 177 -12.26 13.37 -4.34
CA GLU A 177 -13.65 13.63 -3.95
C GLU A 177 -13.74 14.55 -2.73
N ALA A 178 -12.96 14.25 -1.67
CA ALA A 178 -12.96 15.03 -0.44
C ALA A 178 -12.46 16.47 -0.63
N TRP A 179 -11.56 16.71 -1.60
CA TRP A 179 -11.09 18.07 -1.97
C TRP A 179 -11.95 18.75 -3.04
N GLY A 180 -12.99 18.10 -3.56
CA GLY A 180 -13.87 18.65 -4.59
C GLY A 180 -13.20 18.79 -5.96
N TYR A 181 -12.22 17.96 -6.28
CA TYR A 181 -11.59 17.94 -7.60
C TYR A 181 -12.54 17.30 -8.63
N PRO A 182 -12.56 17.79 -9.87
CA PRO A 182 -13.38 17.21 -10.93
C PRO A 182 -12.90 15.77 -11.22
N ARG A 183 -13.86 14.88 -11.47
CA ARG A 183 -13.64 13.49 -11.89
C ARG A 183 -13.40 13.40 -13.39
#